data_4dd1980ac35435192529d709a468ed10
#
_entry.id   4dd1980ac35435192529d709a468ed10
#
_cell.length_a   1.000
_cell.length_b   1.000
_cell.length_c   1.000
_cell.angle_alpha   90.00
_cell.angle_beta   90.00
_cell.angle_gamma   90.00
#
_symmetry.space_group_name_H-M   'P 1'
#
loop_
_entity.id
_entity.type
_entity.pdbx_description
1 polymer ?
#
loop_
_entity_poly.entity_id
_entity_poly.type
_entity_poly.pdbx_seq_one_letter_code
_entity_poly.pdbx_strand_id
1 'polypeptide(L)'
;AFVCSGSRVVTSEKENYAFDVFNERSLAMYEKFFSLMQSPNTYLDLEGGNNLELFREGHSLFVDACVTDVKVMREMEHEFGILPWPKYDEQSAYMANVEAGSNMIFVPITNHVADNTSMVLEALAILGREYVIPAYYDVALKTRDSRDEESAAMLDIIVGNRIFDLGYYNTALGGAYASHFAELAKNPSQELAS
;
A
#
# COMPACT_ATOMS: atom_id res chain seq x y z
N ALA A 1 4.79 -1.63 -4.01
CA ALA A 1 5.24 -2.74 -4.89
C ALA A 1 5.83 -3.89 -4.08
N PHE A 2 6.97 -3.73 -3.38
CA PHE A 2 7.72 -4.79 -2.70
C PHE A 2 6.86 -5.64 -1.75
N VAL A 3 6.21 -5.01 -0.77
CA VAL A 3 5.36 -5.71 0.20
C VAL A 3 4.13 -6.32 -0.48
N CYS A 4 3.57 -5.64 -1.48
CA CYS A 4 2.43 -6.15 -2.25
C CYS A 4 2.77 -7.39 -3.10
N SER A 5 4.04 -7.61 -3.43
CA SER A 5 4.51 -8.84 -4.11
C SER A 5 4.63 -10.05 -3.17
N GLY A 6 4.39 -9.88 -1.88
CA GLY A 6 4.52 -10.92 -0.87
C GLY A 6 5.89 -10.96 -0.17
N SER A 7 6.80 -10.04 -0.51
CA SER A 7 8.05 -9.86 0.21
C SER A 7 7.81 -9.12 1.53
N ARG A 8 8.65 -9.35 2.52
CA ARG A 8 8.59 -8.68 3.82
C ARG A 8 9.88 -7.96 4.12
N VAL A 9 9.79 -6.82 4.79
CA VAL A 9 10.98 -6.15 5.31
C VAL A 9 11.44 -6.84 6.58
N VAL A 10 10.48 -7.16 7.45
CA VAL A 10 10.73 -7.88 8.70
C VAL A 10 9.77 -9.06 8.82
N THR A 11 10.33 -10.22 9.11
CA THR A 11 9.58 -11.41 9.53
C THR A 11 9.65 -11.59 11.03
N SER A 12 8.63 -12.20 11.61
CA SER A 12 8.56 -12.49 13.04
C SER A 12 8.18 -13.95 13.24
N GLU A 13 9.04 -14.68 13.94
CA GLU A 13 8.72 -16.02 14.44
C GLU A 13 8.82 -15.98 15.96
N LYS A 14 7.67 -16.11 16.62
CA LYS A 14 7.49 -16.11 18.11
C LYS A 14 8.13 -14.87 18.72
N GLU A 15 8.69 -14.20 19.00
CA GLU A 15 9.40 -13.03 19.58
C GLU A 15 10.75 -12.72 18.90
N ASN A 16 11.13 -13.50 17.89
CA ASN A 16 12.31 -13.22 17.11
C ASN A 16 11.95 -12.46 15.84
N TYR A 17 12.64 -11.36 15.60
CA TYR A 17 12.50 -10.55 14.39
C TYR A 17 13.74 -10.71 13.54
N ALA A 18 13.55 -10.89 12.24
CA ALA A 18 14.63 -10.98 11.28
C ALA A 18 14.34 -10.10 10.06
N PHE A 19 15.38 -9.51 9.51
CA PHE A 19 15.28 -8.87 8.20
C PHE A 19 15.14 -9.93 7.11
N ASP A 20 14.17 -9.75 6.22
CA ASP A 20 13.88 -10.70 5.15
C ASP A 20 13.91 -10.02 3.76
N VAL A 21 14.66 -8.94 3.63
CA VAL A 21 14.75 -8.16 2.37
C VAL A 21 15.68 -8.79 1.35
N PHE A 22 16.62 -9.65 1.75
CA PHE A 22 17.66 -10.21 0.89
C PHE A 22 17.47 -11.71 0.64
N ASN A 23 16.28 -12.13 0.22
CA ASN A 23 16.00 -13.49 -0.22
C ASN A 23 15.83 -13.55 -1.74
N GLU A 24 15.86 -14.76 -2.32
CA GLU A 24 15.75 -14.97 -3.77
C GLU A 24 14.49 -14.33 -4.37
N ARG A 25 13.37 -14.42 -3.68
CA ARG A 25 12.10 -13.82 -4.12
C ARG A 25 12.21 -12.30 -4.16
N SER A 26 12.76 -11.70 -3.13
CA SER A 26 12.97 -10.27 -3.03
C SER A 26 13.90 -9.76 -4.13
N LEU A 27 15.00 -10.45 -4.38
CA LEU A 27 15.94 -10.12 -5.45
C LEU A 27 15.27 -10.20 -6.83
N ALA A 28 14.55 -11.28 -7.13
CA ALA A 28 13.84 -11.44 -8.39
C ALA A 28 12.74 -10.37 -8.57
N MET A 29 12.08 -9.96 -7.49
CA MET A 29 11.12 -8.87 -7.52
C MET A 29 11.81 -7.53 -7.79
N TYR A 30 12.96 -7.27 -7.18
CA TYR A 30 13.77 -6.08 -7.46
C TYR A 30 14.16 -6.00 -8.94
N GLU A 31 14.66 -7.08 -9.52
CA GLU A 31 15.04 -7.13 -10.94
C GLU A 31 13.87 -6.80 -11.86
N LYS A 32 12.68 -7.40 -11.61
CA LYS A 32 11.47 -7.08 -12.38
C LYS A 32 11.07 -5.61 -12.23
N PHE A 33 11.13 -5.08 -11.02
CA PHE A 33 10.76 -3.71 -10.74
C PHE A 33 11.74 -2.72 -11.39
N PHE A 34 13.04 -2.98 -11.32
CA PHE A 34 14.05 -2.17 -12.01
C PHE A 34 13.89 -2.20 -13.51
N SER A 35 13.62 -3.36 -14.11
CA SER A 35 13.34 -3.45 -15.53
C SER A 35 12.14 -2.58 -15.93
N LEU A 36 11.09 -2.56 -15.11
CA LEU A 36 9.94 -1.69 -15.33
C LEU A 36 10.32 -0.21 -15.20
N MET A 37 11.06 0.16 -14.15
CA MET A 37 11.46 1.55 -13.88
C MET A 37 12.39 2.12 -14.96
N GLN A 38 13.22 1.28 -15.58
CA GLN A 38 14.11 1.67 -16.68
C GLN A 38 13.41 1.69 -18.04
N SER A 39 12.16 1.27 -18.10
CA SER A 39 11.40 1.30 -19.33
C SER A 39 11.17 2.75 -19.80
N PRO A 40 11.35 3.07 -21.08
CA PRO A 40 11.05 4.40 -21.61
C PRO A 40 9.57 4.79 -21.49
N ASN A 41 8.71 3.81 -21.19
CA ASN A 41 7.27 4.01 -20.98
C ASN A 41 6.90 4.19 -19.50
N THR A 42 7.87 4.31 -18.60
CA THR A 42 7.65 4.49 -17.17
C THR A 42 8.09 5.90 -16.76
N TYR A 43 7.19 6.63 -16.15
CA TYR A 43 7.49 7.89 -15.48
C TYR A 43 7.71 7.65 -13.99
N LEU A 44 8.86 8.03 -13.48
CA LEU A 44 9.20 7.95 -12.06
C LEU A 44 9.12 9.35 -11.45
N ASP A 45 8.16 9.55 -10.57
CA ASP A 45 8.02 10.77 -9.81
C ASP A 45 8.91 10.72 -8.55
N LEU A 46 10.17 11.05 -8.73
CA LEU A 46 11.17 11.03 -7.65
C LEU A 46 11.10 12.24 -6.72
N GLU A 47 10.44 13.31 -7.14
CA GLU A 47 10.27 14.53 -6.35
C GLU A 47 8.90 14.63 -5.69
N GLY A 48 7.96 13.83 -6.15
CA GLY A 48 6.59 13.71 -5.64
C GLY A 48 5.65 14.82 -6.16
N GLY A 49 4.46 14.41 -6.60
CA GLY A 49 3.34 15.28 -6.84
C GLY A 49 2.78 15.32 -8.27
N ASN A 50 3.47 14.80 -9.28
CA ASN A 50 3.01 14.90 -10.68
C ASN A 50 2.39 13.62 -11.25
N ASN A 51 2.61 12.46 -10.65
CA ASN A 51 2.12 11.17 -11.17
C ASN A 51 0.58 11.13 -11.27
N LEU A 52 -0.12 11.62 -10.26
CA LEU A 52 -1.59 11.67 -10.26
C LEU A 52 -2.12 12.66 -11.30
N GLU A 53 -1.44 13.80 -11.48
CA GLU A 53 -1.85 14.80 -12.47
C GLU A 53 -1.67 14.28 -13.89
N LEU A 54 -0.54 13.64 -14.19
CA LEU A 54 -0.32 12.99 -15.49
C LEU A 54 -1.37 11.94 -15.81
N PHE A 55 -1.83 11.20 -14.81
CA PHE A 55 -2.91 10.24 -14.98
C PHE A 55 -4.25 10.96 -15.20
N ARG A 56 -4.55 12.01 -14.44
CA ARG A 56 -5.76 12.81 -14.60
C ARG A 56 -5.87 13.46 -15.97
N GLU A 57 -4.75 13.87 -16.54
CA GLU A 57 -4.66 14.46 -17.88
C GLU A 57 -4.66 13.40 -19.01
N GLY A 58 -4.73 12.11 -18.69
CA GLY A 58 -4.75 11.02 -19.66
C GLY A 58 -3.37 10.71 -20.28
N HIS A 59 -2.29 11.15 -19.67
CA HIS A 59 -0.93 10.92 -20.16
C HIS A 59 -0.33 9.59 -19.71
N SER A 60 -0.96 8.89 -18.77
CA SER A 60 -0.53 7.57 -18.35
C SER A 60 -1.70 6.59 -18.28
N LEU A 61 -1.42 5.31 -18.61
CA LEU A 61 -2.42 4.24 -18.57
C LEU A 61 -2.63 3.70 -17.17
N PHE A 62 -1.59 3.72 -16.33
CA PHE A 62 -1.61 3.27 -14.94
C PHE A 62 -0.92 4.28 -14.05
N VAL A 63 -1.38 4.37 -12.82
CA VAL A 63 -0.73 5.15 -11.75
C VAL A 63 -0.75 4.34 -10.46
N ASP A 64 0.35 4.37 -9.71
CA ASP A 64 0.39 3.88 -8.34
C ASP A 64 -0.16 4.95 -7.41
N ALA A 65 -1.21 4.61 -6.66
CA ALA A 65 -1.93 5.55 -5.83
C ALA A 65 -2.47 4.88 -4.55
N CYS A 66 -2.74 5.68 -3.55
CA CYS A 66 -3.50 5.23 -2.39
C CYS A 66 -5.00 5.22 -2.69
N VAL A 67 -5.77 4.36 -2.01
CA VAL A 67 -7.23 4.34 -2.14
C VAL A 67 -7.85 5.70 -1.78
N THR A 68 -7.20 6.48 -0.92
CA THR A 68 -7.62 7.85 -0.58
C THR A 68 -7.54 8.83 -1.75
N ASP A 69 -6.67 8.57 -2.73
CA ASP A 69 -6.44 9.44 -3.88
C ASP A 69 -7.57 9.37 -4.90
N VAL A 70 -8.41 8.33 -4.83
CA VAL A 70 -9.66 8.23 -5.60
C VAL A 70 -10.51 9.50 -5.46
N LYS A 71 -10.47 10.16 -4.31
CA LYS A 71 -11.20 11.43 -4.09
C LYS A 71 -10.69 12.57 -5.00
N VAL A 72 -9.39 12.61 -5.24
CA VAL A 72 -8.77 13.64 -6.11
C VAL A 72 -9.07 13.35 -7.58
N MET A 73 -9.26 12.08 -7.92
CA MET A 73 -9.55 11.65 -9.29
C MET A 73 -11.02 11.81 -9.70
N ARG A 74 -11.91 12.20 -8.77
CA ARG A 74 -13.35 12.39 -9.03
C ARG A 74 -13.69 13.41 -10.09
N GLU A 75 -12.81 14.38 -10.30
CA GLU A 75 -12.97 15.47 -11.24
C GLU A 75 -12.37 15.16 -12.61
N MET A 76 -11.87 13.93 -12.82
CA MET A 76 -11.34 13.52 -14.12
C MET A 76 -12.42 13.53 -15.18
N GLU A 77 -12.07 13.98 -16.37
CA GLU A 77 -12.92 13.87 -17.56
C GLU A 77 -13.00 12.44 -18.09
N HIS A 78 -11.97 11.64 -17.83
CA HIS A 78 -11.85 10.25 -18.27
C HIS A 78 -12.31 9.27 -17.20
N GLU A 79 -12.90 8.16 -17.62
CA GLU A 79 -13.22 7.07 -16.72
C GLU A 79 -11.94 6.30 -16.36
N PHE A 80 -11.87 5.82 -15.11
CA PHE A 80 -10.77 5.01 -14.63
C PHE A 80 -11.30 3.83 -13.81
N GLY A 81 -10.51 2.74 -13.80
CA GLY A 81 -10.74 1.57 -12.97
C GLY A 81 -9.76 1.48 -11.81
N ILE A 82 -10.11 0.68 -10.81
CA ILE A 82 -9.25 0.40 -9.66
C ILE A 82 -8.79 -1.04 -9.76
N LEU A 83 -7.48 -1.27 -9.60
CA LEU A 83 -6.87 -2.59 -9.64
C LEU A 83 -6.00 -2.80 -8.40
N PRO A 84 -5.97 -4.00 -7.83
CA PRO A 84 -4.96 -4.34 -6.83
C PRO A 84 -3.57 -4.37 -7.49
N TRP A 85 -2.53 -4.16 -6.69
CA TRP A 85 -1.16 -4.41 -7.14
C TRP A 85 -1.02 -5.81 -7.73
N PRO A 86 -0.28 -5.97 -8.83
CA PRO A 86 -0.05 -7.28 -9.43
C PRO A 86 0.56 -8.27 -8.44
N LYS A 87 0.14 -9.51 -8.52
CA LYS A 87 0.77 -10.60 -7.78
C LYS A 87 2.16 -10.90 -8.33
N TYR A 88 3.02 -11.45 -7.50
CA TYR A 88 4.34 -11.90 -7.94
C TYR A 88 4.24 -13.05 -8.96
N ASP A 89 3.34 -14.00 -8.70
CA ASP A 89 3.02 -15.17 -9.52
C ASP A 89 1.54 -15.58 -9.35
N GLU A 90 1.10 -16.58 -10.09
CA GLU A 90 -0.29 -17.05 -10.05
C GLU A 90 -0.68 -17.67 -8.70
N GLN A 91 0.27 -18.30 -7.98
CA GLN A 91 0.04 -18.93 -6.69
C GLN A 91 0.03 -17.92 -5.54
N SER A 92 0.58 -16.73 -5.73
CA SER A 92 0.60 -15.68 -4.72
C SER A 92 -0.78 -15.09 -4.49
N ALA A 93 -1.08 -14.74 -3.25
CA ALA A 93 -2.26 -13.94 -2.93
C ALA A 93 -2.05 -12.48 -3.36
N TYR A 94 -3.13 -11.76 -3.62
CA TYR A 94 -3.09 -10.30 -3.66
C TYR A 94 -2.73 -9.77 -2.27
N MET A 95 -1.96 -8.72 -2.23
CA MET A 95 -1.59 -8.02 -1.00
C MET A 95 -1.65 -6.52 -1.22
N ALA A 96 -2.22 -5.81 -0.25
CA ALA A 96 -2.29 -4.36 -0.26
C ALA A 96 -1.56 -3.81 0.98
N ASN A 97 -0.47 -3.08 0.76
CA ASN A 97 0.25 -2.46 1.86
C ASN A 97 -0.55 -1.28 2.42
N VAL A 98 -0.70 -1.24 3.74
CA VAL A 98 -1.26 -0.07 4.40
C VAL A 98 -0.18 1.01 4.49
N GLU A 99 -0.53 2.23 4.16
CA GLU A 99 0.39 3.36 4.13
C GLU A 99 0.89 3.71 5.54
N ALA A 100 2.18 4.03 5.69
CA ALA A 100 2.83 4.26 7.00
C ALA A 100 2.29 5.50 7.75
N GLY A 101 1.70 6.46 7.05
CA GLY A 101 1.03 7.62 7.62
C GLY A 101 -0.34 7.33 8.23
N SER A 102 -0.80 6.08 8.25
CA SER A 102 -2.08 5.70 8.84
C SER A 102 -2.10 5.97 10.34
N ASN A 103 -3.22 6.52 10.82
CA ASN A 103 -3.40 6.82 12.24
C ASN A 103 -3.48 5.55 13.09
N MET A 104 -2.84 5.56 14.24
CA MET A 104 -2.91 4.49 15.23
C MET A 104 -3.46 5.03 16.55
N ILE A 105 -4.16 4.18 17.29
CA ILE A 105 -4.67 4.49 18.62
C ILE A 105 -3.69 3.93 19.65
N PHE A 106 -3.23 4.77 20.55
CA PHE A 106 -2.34 4.39 21.65
C PHE A 106 -3.05 4.58 22.98
N VAL A 107 -2.92 3.58 23.86
CA VAL A 107 -3.40 3.64 25.24
C VAL A 107 -2.20 3.82 26.14
N PRO A 108 -2.10 4.93 26.92
CA PRO A 108 -0.98 5.16 27.82
C PRO A 108 -0.90 4.08 28.91
N ILE A 109 0.31 3.70 29.31
CA ILE A 109 0.53 2.75 30.39
C ILE A 109 0.00 3.26 31.74
N THR A 110 -0.17 4.57 31.88
CA THR A 110 -0.75 5.23 33.07
C THR A 110 -2.28 5.18 33.11
N ASN A 111 -2.91 4.48 32.17
CA ASN A 111 -4.35 4.30 32.16
C ASN A 111 -4.77 3.36 33.31
N HIS A 112 -5.48 3.91 34.32
CA HIS A 112 -5.94 3.16 35.48
C HIS A 112 -7.30 2.48 35.28
N VAL A 113 -7.94 2.64 34.12
CA VAL A 113 -9.25 2.07 33.78
C VAL A 113 -9.15 1.24 32.47
N ALA A 114 -8.13 0.40 32.35
CA ALA A 114 -7.79 -0.33 31.15
C ALA A 114 -8.97 -1.16 30.61
N ASP A 115 -9.73 -1.82 31.48
CA ASP A 115 -10.88 -2.63 31.09
C ASP A 115 -11.97 -1.81 30.42
N ASN A 116 -12.30 -0.64 30.98
CA ASN A 116 -13.26 0.26 30.39
C ASN A 116 -12.78 0.83 29.05
N THR A 117 -11.49 1.15 28.96
CA THR A 117 -10.86 1.64 27.74
C THR A 117 -10.92 0.58 26.65
N SER A 118 -10.57 -0.66 26.97
CA SER A 118 -10.64 -1.79 26.02
C SER A 118 -12.05 -2.03 25.55
N MET A 119 -13.05 -2.00 26.43
CA MET A 119 -14.46 -2.14 26.06
C MET A 119 -14.92 -1.04 25.09
N VAL A 120 -14.53 0.21 25.34
CA VAL A 120 -14.87 1.33 24.45
C VAL A 120 -14.19 1.19 23.09
N LEU A 121 -12.91 0.81 23.06
CA LEU A 121 -12.18 0.62 21.81
C LEU A 121 -12.77 -0.53 20.98
N GLU A 122 -13.14 -1.64 21.62
CA GLU A 122 -13.79 -2.75 20.95
C GLU A 122 -15.17 -2.36 20.41
N ALA A 123 -15.98 -1.65 21.20
CA ALA A 123 -17.26 -1.13 20.73
C ALA A 123 -17.10 -0.19 19.52
N LEU A 124 -16.11 0.71 19.56
CA LEU A 124 -15.81 1.59 18.43
C LEU A 124 -15.36 0.79 17.19
N ALA A 125 -14.57 -0.27 17.35
CA ALA A 125 -14.14 -1.13 16.28
C ALA A 125 -15.32 -1.89 15.63
N ILE A 126 -16.23 -2.42 16.46
CA ILE A 126 -17.46 -3.10 15.98
C ILE A 126 -18.35 -2.11 15.24
N LEU A 127 -18.66 -0.96 15.84
CA LEU A 127 -19.51 0.07 15.21
C LEU A 127 -18.85 0.64 13.94
N GLY A 128 -17.53 0.81 13.96
CA GLY A 128 -16.76 1.21 12.79
C GLY A 128 -16.90 0.21 11.64
N ARG A 129 -16.83 -1.08 11.95
CA ARG A 129 -17.00 -2.15 10.97
C ARG A 129 -18.44 -2.23 10.43
N GLU A 130 -19.42 -2.03 11.28
CA GLU A 130 -20.84 -2.17 10.90
C GLU A 130 -21.39 -0.95 10.18
N TYR A 131 -20.95 0.25 10.53
CA TYR A 131 -21.56 1.49 10.04
C TYR A 131 -20.61 2.38 9.24
N VAL A 132 -19.39 2.62 9.76
CA VAL A 132 -18.46 3.59 9.15
C VAL A 132 -17.82 3.03 7.89
N ILE A 133 -17.31 1.79 7.97
CA ILE A 133 -16.62 1.16 6.83
C ILE A 133 -17.59 0.95 5.65
N PRO A 134 -18.80 0.37 5.82
CA PRO A 134 -19.75 0.25 4.71
C PRO A 134 -20.17 1.60 4.15
N ALA A 135 -20.48 2.58 5.01
CA ALA A 135 -20.88 3.90 4.54
C ALA A 135 -19.77 4.60 3.75
N TYR A 136 -18.54 4.54 4.22
CA TYR A 136 -17.39 5.08 3.49
C TYR A 136 -17.12 4.33 2.18
N TYR A 137 -17.19 3.00 2.26
CA TYR A 137 -16.88 2.11 1.16
C TYR A 137 -17.94 2.18 0.06
N ASP A 138 -19.20 2.01 0.43
CA ASP A 138 -20.30 1.98 -0.52
C ASP A 138 -20.66 3.37 -1.04
N VAL A 139 -20.63 4.38 -0.17
CA VAL A 139 -21.04 5.74 -0.55
C VAL A 139 -19.89 6.55 -1.12
N ALA A 140 -18.67 6.42 -0.55
CA ALA A 140 -17.57 7.26 -0.96
C ALA A 140 -16.75 6.68 -2.12
N LEU A 141 -16.63 5.36 -2.21
CA LEU A 141 -15.78 4.70 -3.21
C LEU A 141 -16.59 4.02 -4.33
N LYS A 142 -17.71 3.36 -4.02
CA LYS A 142 -18.48 2.59 -5.02
C LYS A 142 -19.50 3.38 -5.81
N THR A 143 -20.18 4.36 -5.20
CA THR A 143 -21.38 4.96 -5.83
C THR A 143 -21.13 6.06 -6.83
N ARG A 144 -19.95 6.63 -6.87
CA ARG A 144 -19.67 7.78 -7.71
C ARG A 144 -18.61 7.56 -8.78
N ASP A 145 -17.69 6.64 -8.53
CA ASP A 145 -16.45 6.54 -9.29
C ASP A 145 -16.17 5.15 -9.87
N SER A 146 -16.79 4.09 -9.35
CA SER A 146 -16.80 2.79 -10.02
C SER A 146 -18.13 2.59 -10.73
N ARG A 147 -18.18 3.03 -11.96
CA ARG A 147 -19.35 2.81 -12.81
C ARG A 147 -19.51 1.35 -13.24
N ASP A 148 -18.59 0.49 -12.78
CA ASP A 148 -18.65 -0.93 -13.05
C ASP A 148 -18.53 -1.79 -11.77
N GLU A 149 -19.16 -2.95 -11.80
CA GLU A 149 -19.11 -3.95 -10.74
C GLU A 149 -17.68 -4.50 -10.55
N GLU A 150 -16.82 -4.39 -11.54
CA GLU A 150 -15.45 -4.90 -11.53
C GLU A 150 -14.55 -4.09 -10.59
N SER A 151 -14.62 -2.77 -10.64
CA SER A 151 -13.85 -1.91 -9.71
C SER A 151 -14.27 -2.12 -8.25
N ALA A 152 -15.55 -2.39 -8.01
CA ALA A 152 -16.04 -2.72 -6.67
C ALA A 152 -15.45 -4.04 -6.17
N ALA A 153 -15.41 -5.06 -7.02
CA ALA A 153 -14.79 -6.35 -6.69
C ALA A 153 -13.27 -6.22 -6.44
N MET A 154 -12.59 -5.38 -7.21
CA MET A 154 -11.16 -5.11 -7.00
C MET A 154 -10.90 -4.40 -5.67
N LEU A 155 -11.74 -3.46 -5.28
CA LEU A 155 -11.67 -2.83 -3.96
C LEU A 155 -11.87 -3.84 -2.82
N ASP A 156 -12.80 -4.78 -2.96
CA ASP A 156 -13.00 -5.86 -1.98
C ASP A 156 -11.73 -6.70 -1.81
N ILE A 157 -11.03 -7.01 -2.92
CA ILE A 157 -9.73 -7.69 -2.89
C ILE A 157 -8.68 -6.85 -2.17
N ILE A 158 -8.55 -5.56 -2.49
CA ILE A 158 -7.59 -4.65 -1.87
C ILE A 158 -7.81 -4.56 -0.36
N VAL A 159 -9.05 -4.29 0.05
CA VAL A 159 -9.38 -4.10 1.47
C VAL A 159 -9.30 -5.40 2.26
N GLY A 160 -9.70 -6.53 1.65
CA GLY A 160 -9.65 -7.85 2.28
C GLY A 160 -8.23 -8.38 2.50
N ASN A 161 -7.28 -7.93 1.69
CA ASN A 161 -5.89 -8.40 1.69
C ASN A 161 -4.88 -7.35 2.19
N ARG A 162 -5.34 -6.44 3.06
CA ARG A 162 -4.46 -5.44 3.68
C ARG A 162 -3.43 -6.11 4.58
N ILE A 163 -2.21 -5.64 4.48
CA ILE A 163 -1.09 -6.12 5.27
C ILE A 163 -0.37 -4.96 5.95
N PHE A 164 0.18 -5.27 7.11
CA PHE A 164 0.99 -4.37 7.91
C PHE A 164 2.37 -5.00 8.04
N ASP A 165 3.40 -4.34 7.52
CA ASP A 165 4.78 -4.78 7.66
C ASP A 165 5.49 -3.93 8.71
N LEU A 166 5.96 -4.58 9.79
CA LEU A 166 6.60 -3.89 10.90
C LEU A 166 7.82 -3.09 10.45
N GLY A 167 8.58 -3.60 9.49
CA GLY A 167 9.75 -2.93 8.94
C GLY A 167 9.37 -1.67 8.16
N TYR A 168 8.21 -1.68 7.49
CA TYR A 168 7.71 -0.51 6.77
C TYR A 168 7.23 0.59 7.71
N TYR A 169 6.63 0.23 8.86
CA TYR A 169 6.14 1.19 9.85
C TYR A 169 7.22 1.74 10.78
N ASN A 170 8.32 1.01 10.95
CA ASN A 170 9.39 1.43 11.83
C ASN A 170 10.44 2.21 11.03
N THR A 171 10.55 3.51 11.28
CA THR A 171 11.48 4.39 10.54
C THR A 171 12.95 3.99 10.68
N ALA A 172 13.32 3.37 11.81
CA ALA A 172 14.68 2.86 12.00
C ALA A 172 14.98 1.62 11.16
N LEU A 173 13.95 0.86 10.77
CA LEU A 173 14.06 -0.34 9.95
C LEU A 173 13.65 -0.06 8.50
N GLY A 174 12.50 0.56 8.31
CA GLY A 174 11.89 0.79 7.01
C GLY A 174 12.36 2.06 6.29
N GLY A 175 12.81 3.06 7.03
CA GLY A 175 13.38 4.27 6.43
C GLY A 175 14.62 3.99 5.59
N ALA A 176 15.46 3.05 6.05
CA ALA A 176 16.59 2.57 5.27
C ALA A 176 16.16 1.86 3.98
N TYR A 177 15.07 1.08 4.05
CA TYR A 177 14.52 0.38 2.91
C TYR A 177 13.92 1.34 1.86
N ALA A 178 13.08 2.27 2.28
CA ALA A 178 12.45 3.23 1.36
C ALA A 178 13.47 4.16 0.70
N SER A 179 14.47 4.64 1.45
CA SER A 179 15.56 5.45 0.92
C SER A 179 16.47 4.67 -0.01
N HIS A 180 16.79 3.42 0.32
CA HIS A 180 17.59 2.55 -0.55
C HIS A 180 16.88 2.30 -1.89
N PHE A 181 15.59 2.03 -1.88
CA PHE A 181 14.80 1.89 -3.10
C PHE A 181 14.79 3.15 -3.96
N ALA A 182 14.62 4.31 -3.33
CA ALA A 182 14.62 5.59 -4.03
C ALA A 182 16.01 5.89 -4.63
N GLU A 183 17.09 5.57 -3.92
CA GLU A 183 18.45 5.75 -4.43
C GLU A 183 18.77 4.79 -5.57
N LEU A 184 18.36 3.53 -5.49
CA LEU A 184 18.49 2.57 -6.58
C LEU A 184 17.66 3.01 -7.80
N ALA A 185 16.49 3.58 -7.60
CA ALA A 185 15.68 4.13 -8.69
C ALA A 185 16.37 5.28 -9.42
N LYS A 186 17.08 6.14 -8.66
CA LYS A 186 17.86 7.26 -9.22
C LYS A 186 19.14 6.79 -9.92
N ASN A 187 19.74 5.71 -9.43
CA ASN A 187 21.03 5.20 -9.89
C ASN A 187 20.94 3.71 -10.25
N PRO A 188 20.27 3.36 -11.36
CA PRO A 188 20.02 1.97 -11.72
C PRO A 188 21.26 1.14 -12.08
N SER A 189 22.44 1.75 -12.10
CA SER A 189 23.72 1.06 -12.34
C SER A 189 24.37 0.52 -11.06
N GLN A 190 23.83 0.80 -9.87
CA GLN A 190 24.33 0.21 -8.63
C GLN A 190 23.94 -1.26 -8.55
N GLU A 191 24.91 -2.12 -8.25
CA GLU A 191 24.63 -3.53 -7.99
C GLU A 191 23.78 -3.66 -6.71
N LEU A 192 22.73 -4.47 -6.79
CA LEU A 192 21.79 -4.73 -5.68
C LEU A 192 22.48 -5.32 -4.42
N ALA A 193 23.69 -5.80 -4.54
CA ALA A 193 24.46 -6.50 -3.50
C ALA A 193 25.63 -5.70 -2.92
N SER A 194 25.80 -4.44 -3.30
CA SER A 194 26.92 -3.60 -2.81
C SER A 194 26.56 -2.76 -1.57
#